data_38ed808f66a5f01e2b84a48c8decd92d
#
_entry.id   38ed808f66a5f01e2b84a48c8decd92d
#
_cell.length_a   1.000
_cell.length_b   1.000
_cell.length_c   1.000
_cell.angle_alpha   90.00
_cell.angle_beta   90.00
_cell.angle_gamma   90.00
#
_symmetry.space_group_name_H-M   'P 1'
#
loop_
_entity.id
_entity.type
_entity.pdbx_description
1 polymer ?
#
loop_
_entity_poly.entity_id
_entity_poly.type
_entity_poly.pdbx_seq_one_letter_code
_entity_poly.pdbx_strand_id
1 'polypeptide(L)'
;MTHVLVAIGSMGDLRPQLALARALRAEGADVLLLGLEDYAPLAADSGVPFRDVGTRLMGPVSPPLLARAARGSQTIGALLVRRWLHDSAGAIARALARAVHPGDHLVTGILGLAACRLLARRRGCRLTELALAPTLPTAFADSLVGAPRAGRSRINAAYSRAVRRGSVTMGLPIARALDRSGAGEPVGAAGRGEGGETGGIIVACSPRLVPRAPDWPTGTRCTGHLVLETPEWRPPPSLLRFLDSGEPPVYVGFGSVPVR
;
A
#
# COMPACT_ATOMS: atom_id res chain seq x y z
N MET A 1 -8.61 -14.28 -15.61
CA MET A 1 -8.47 -13.78 -14.23
C MET A 1 -7.30 -12.81 -14.23
N THR A 2 -7.57 -11.56 -14.02
CA THR A 2 -6.54 -10.52 -13.96
C THR A 2 -6.12 -10.28 -12.52
N HIS A 3 -4.83 -10.13 -12.27
CA HIS A 3 -4.31 -9.65 -10.98
C HIS A 3 -4.37 -8.14 -10.97
N VAL A 4 -5.29 -7.55 -10.21
CA VAL A 4 -5.46 -6.11 -10.08
C VAL A 4 -4.76 -5.64 -8.81
N LEU A 5 -3.60 -5.00 -8.98
CA LEU A 5 -2.82 -4.43 -7.88
C LEU A 5 -3.27 -2.99 -7.64
N VAL A 6 -3.49 -2.62 -6.38
CA VAL A 6 -4.04 -1.30 -6.01
C VAL A 6 -3.06 -0.56 -5.11
N ALA A 7 -2.30 0.37 -5.68
CA ALA A 7 -1.27 1.16 -5.02
C ALA A 7 -1.80 2.56 -4.68
N ILE A 8 -2.39 2.70 -3.50
CA ILE A 8 -2.87 3.98 -2.96
C ILE A 8 -1.93 4.39 -1.83
N GLY A 9 -1.25 5.53 -1.97
CA GLY A 9 -0.29 6.01 -0.99
C GLY A 9 0.97 6.61 -1.63
N SER A 10 2.09 6.50 -0.94
CA SER A 10 3.38 7.05 -1.37
C SER A 10 4.14 6.12 -2.34
N MET A 11 5.34 6.54 -2.75
CA MET A 11 6.27 5.67 -3.51
C MET A 11 6.60 4.37 -2.75
N GLY A 12 6.53 4.39 -1.42
CA GLY A 12 6.68 3.20 -0.59
C GLY A 12 5.56 2.17 -0.79
N ASP A 13 4.37 2.63 -1.19
CA ASP A 13 3.25 1.74 -1.54
C ASP A 13 3.32 1.26 -2.98
N LEU A 14 3.83 2.11 -3.89
CA LEU A 14 3.88 1.83 -5.32
C LEU A 14 5.00 0.84 -5.68
N ARG A 15 6.26 1.15 -5.30
CA ARG A 15 7.43 0.37 -5.76
C ARG A 15 7.35 -1.12 -5.46
N PRO A 16 6.94 -1.56 -4.26
CA PRO A 16 6.74 -2.98 -3.98
C PRO A 16 5.66 -3.63 -4.85
N GLN A 17 4.59 -2.90 -5.15
CA GLN A 17 3.54 -3.42 -6.03
C GLN A 17 3.98 -3.48 -7.50
N LEU A 18 4.81 -2.55 -7.97
CA LEU A 18 5.45 -2.64 -9.28
C LEU A 18 6.39 -3.85 -9.37
N ALA A 19 7.19 -4.11 -8.32
CA ALA A 19 8.06 -5.28 -8.26
C ALA A 19 7.23 -6.58 -8.36
N LEU A 20 6.15 -6.66 -7.59
CA LEU A 20 5.23 -7.80 -7.63
C LEU A 20 4.57 -7.94 -9.00
N ALA A 21 4.10 -6.83 -9.59
CA ALA A 21 3.48 -6.81 -10.91
C ALA A 21 4.43 -7.33 -11.99
N ARG A 22 5.69 -6.91 -11.97
CA ARG A 22 6.72 -7.41 -12.91
C ARG A 22 6.96 -8.90 -12.73
N ALA A 23 7.09 -9.37 -11.50
CA ALA A 23 7.30 -10.79 -11.21
C ALA A 23 6.11 -11.63 -11.71
N LEU A 24 4.88 -11.22 -11.41
CA LEU A 24 3.68 -11.91 -11.89
C LEU A 24 3.61 -11.95 -13.43
N ARG A 25 3.97 -10.86 -14.11
CA ARG A 25 4.01 -10.83 -15.56
C ARG A 25 5.09 -11.73 -16.16
N ALA A 26 6.24 -11.79 -15.52
CA ALA A 26 7.32 -12.71 -15.92
C ALA A 26 6.88 -14.19 -15.87
N GLU A 27 5.96 -14.52 -14.95
CA GLU A 27 5.31 -15.83 -14.84
C GLU A 27 4.09 -15.98 -15.79
N GLY A 28 3.86 -15.03 -16.68
CA GLY A 28 2.78 -15.09 -17.68
C GLY A 28 1.40 -14.67 -17.15
N ALA A 29 1.32 -14.10 -15.95
CA ALA A 29 0.04 -13.64 -15.40
C ALA A 29 -0.43 -12.34 -16.08
N ASP A 30 -1.75 -12.21 -16.24
CA ASP A 30 -2.38 -10.96 -16.64
C ASP A 30 -2.46 -10.01 -15.43
N VAL A 31 -1.89 -8.81 -15.56
CA VAL A 31 -1.72 -7.86 -14.45
C VAL A 31 -2.16 -6.47 -14.86
N LEU A 32 -2.89 -5.80 -13.99
CA LEU A 32 -3.21 -4.38 -14.06
C LEU A 32 -2.83 -3.70 -12.75
N LEU A 33 -2.03 -2.64 -12.83
CA LEU A 33 -1.73 -1.79 -11.67
C LEU A 33 -2.60 -0.53 -11.68
N LEU A 34 -3.33 -0.31 -10.61
CA LEU A 34 -4.05 0.93 -10.35
C LEU A 34 -3.24 1.78 -9.37
N GLY A 35 -2.97 3.03 -9.71
CA GLY A 35 -2.17 3.92 -8.87
C GLY A 35 -2.46 5.39 -9.13
N LEU A 36 -1.79 6.28 -8.39
CA LEU A 36 -1.94 7.72 -8.53
C LEU A 36 -1.36 8.19 -9.87
N GLU A 37 -1.90 9.28 -10.41
CA GLU A 37 -1.45 9.87 -11.69
C GLU A 37 0.07 10.12 -11.73
N ASP A 38 0.66 10.55 -10.60
CA ASP A 38 2.10 10.83 -10.47
C ASP A 38 2.98 9.60 -10.75
N TYR A 39 2.40 8.41 -10.79
CA TYR A 39 3.13 7.15 -10.91
C TYR A 39 3.17 6.61 -12.33
N ALA A 40 2.43 7.23 -13.24
CA ALA A 40 2.35 6.79 -14.64
C ALA A 40 3.73 6.67 -15.33
N PRO A 41 4.68 7.62 -15.17
CA PRO A 41 6.00 7.49 -15.79
C PRO A 41 6.76 6.25 -15.29
N LEU A 42 6.82 6.03 -13.97
CA LEU A 42 7.53 4.89 -13.40
C LEU A 42 6.89 3.55 -13.79
N ALA A 43 5.56 3.52 -13.91
CA ALA A 43 4.85 2.34 -14.38
C ALA A 43 5.15 2.03 -15.84
N ALA A 44 5.19 3.05 -16.69
CA ALA A 44 5.57 2.93 -18.11
C ALA A 44 6.99 2.40 -18.25
N ASP A 45 7.95 2.98 -17.54
CA ASP A 45 9.36 2.53 -17.52
C ASP A 45 9.50 1.08 -17.04
N SER A 46 8.59 0.64 -16.17
CA SER A 46 8.56 -0.73 -15.65
C SER A 46 7.89 -1.72 -16.60
N GLY A 47 7.28 -1.28 -17.68
CA GLY A 47 6.54 -2.10 -18.66
C GLY A 47 5.29 -2.76 -18.05
N VAL A 48 4.73 -2.25 -16.95
CA VAL A 48 3.54 -2.78 -16.29
C VAL A 48 2.30 -2.06 -16.81
N PRO A 49 1.24 -2.79 -17.23
CA PRO A 49 -0.04 -2.17 -17.55
C PRO A 49 -0.56 -1.35 -16.37
N PHE A 50 -0.76 -0.06 -16.60
CA PHE A 50 -1.11 0.90 -15.57
C PHE A 50 -2.37 1.68 -15.94
N ARG A 51 -3.17 1.98 -14.92
CA ARG A 51 -4.28 2.92 -15.03
C ARG A 51 -4.28 3.83 -13.81
N ASP A 52 -4.30 5.13 -14.04
CA ASP A 52 -4.44 6.08 -12.96
C ASP A 52 -5.81 6.04 -12.31
N VAL A 53 -5.88 6.41 -11.04
CA VAL A 53 -7.13 6.46 -10.27
C VAL A 53 -7.78 7.86 -10.25
N GLY A 54 -7.33 8.77 -11.11
CA GLY A 54 -7.88 10.11 -11.27
C GLY A 54 -7.57 11.03 -10.08
N THR A 55 -6.42 10.85 -9.44
CA THR A 55 -5.94 11.71 -8.37
C THR A 55 -4.43 11.63 -8.22
N ARG A 56 -3.86 12.67 -7.64
CA ARG A 56 -2.42 12.81 -7.35
C ARG A 56 -2.13 12.69 -5.86
N LEU A 57 -0.87 12.37 -5.55
CA LEU A 57 -0.42 12.39 -4.16
C LEU A 57 -0.46 13.82 -3.65
N MET A 58 -1.20 14.01 -2.57
CA MET A 58 -1.40 15.26 -1.85
C MET A 58 -0.90 16.51 -2.59
N GLY A 59 -1.83 17.32 -3.11
CA GLY A 59 -1.50 18.62 -3.68
C GLY A 59 -0.70 19.50 -2.70
N PRO A 60 -0.26 20.68 -3.07
CA PRO A 60 0.66 21.49 -2.29
C PRO A 60 0.10 21.72 -0.87
N VAL A 61 0.74 21.04 0.09
CA VAL A 61 0.46 21.27 1.53
C VAL A 61 1.20 22.52 1.94
N SER A 62 0.55 23.40 2.70
CA SER A 62 1.17 24.65 3.14
C SER A 62 2.49 24.39 3.89
N PRO A 63 3.56 25.18 3.62
CA PRO A 63 4.87 24.96 4.24
C PRO A 63 4.86 24.82 5.76
N PRO A 64 4.07 25.61 6.54
CA PRO A 64 3.99 25.42 7.99
C PRO A 64 3.45 24.08 8.44
N LEU A 65 2.48 23.51 7.71
CA LEU A 65 1.90 22.19 8.02
C LEU A 65 2.88 21.06 7.70
N LEU A 66 3.60 21.18 6.57
CA LEU A 66 4.68 20.24 6.22
C LEU A 66 5.81 20.27 7.24
N ALA A 67 6.24 21.47 7.66
CA ALA A 67 7.26 21.63 8.68
C ALA A 67 6.85 21.06 10.05
N ARG A 68 5.56 21.08 10.41
CA ARG A 68 5.04 20.45 11.61
C ARG A 68 4.96 18.93 11.48
N ALA A 69 4.55 18.43 10.32
CA ALA A 69 4.56 16.99 10.03
C ALA A 69 5.99 16.43 9.99
N ALA A 70 6.93 17.16 9.36
CA ALA A 70 8.35 16.81 9.31
C ALA A 70 9.03 16.81 10.67
N ARG A 71 8.58 17.65 11.61
CA ARG A 71 9.05 17.64 13.02
C ARG A 71 8.51 16.49 13.86
N GLY A 72 7.99 15.42 13.21
CA GLY A 72 7.62 14.18 13.87
C GLY A 72 6.20 14.14 14.44
N SER A 73 5.33 15.12 14.12
CA SER A 73 3.92 15.03 14.51
C SER A 73 3.18 14.02 13.64
N GLN A 74 3.22 12.75 14.04
CA GLN A 74 2.47 11.66 13.41
C GLN A 74 0.97 11.99 13.29
N THR A 75 0.42 12.74 14.25
CA THR A 75 -0.98 13.16 14.27
C THR A 75 -1.30 14.09 13.09
N ILE A 76 -0.44 15.07 12.79
CA ILE A 76 -0.66 15.98 11.66
C ILE A 76 -0.50 15.24 10.34
N GLY A 77 0.50 14.37 10.21
CA GLY A 77 0.66 13.53 9.04
C GLY A 77 -0.57 12.65 8.77
N ALA A 78 -1.09 12.00 9.80
CA ALA A 78 -2.30 11.20 9.71
C ALA A 78 -3.54 12.01 9.32
N LEU A 79 -3.68 13.25 9.83
CA LEU A 79 -4.79 14.14 9.49
C LEU A 79 -4.73 14.58 8.01
N LEU A 80 -3.53 14.90 7.51
CA LEU A 80 -3.32 15.29 6.11
C LEU A 80 -3.65 14.12 5.16
N VAL A 81 -3.17 12.91 5.47
CA VAL A 81 -3.50 11.71 4.70
C VAL A 81 -5.00 11.43 4.73
N ARG A 82 -5.65 11.57 5.89
CA ARG A 82 -7.10 11.37 6.02
C ARG A 82 -7.89 12.37 5.18
N ARG A 83 -7.50 13.64 5.20
CA ARG A 83 -8.13 14.69 4.38
C ARG A 83 -7.96 14.39 2.89
N TRP A 84 -6.74 14.10 2.45
CA TRP A 84 -6.47 13.73 1.08
C TRP A 84 -7.29 12.51 0.61
N LEU A 85 -7.34 11.45 1.43
CA LEU A 85 -8.16 10.28 1.14
C LEU A 85 -9.66 10.61 1.05
N HIS A 86 -10.14 11.53 1.87
CA HIS A 86 -11.53 11.99 1.80
C HIS A 86 -11.82 12.73 0.49
N ASP A 87 -10.94 13.66 0.12
CA ASP A 87 -11.11 14.48 -1.09
C ASP A 87 -10.95 13.64 -2.38
N SER A 88 -10.08 12.65 -2.36
CA SER A 88 -9.79 11.74 -3.49
C SER A 88 -10.73 10.53 -3.58
N ALA A 89 -11.52 10.27 -2.55
CA ALA A 89 -12.28 9.03 -2.40
C ALA A 89 -13.20 8.72 -3.60
N GLY A 90 -13.86 9.74 -4.13
CA GLY A 90 -14.78 9.58 -5.27
C GLY A 90 -14.06 9.18 -6.57
N ALA A 91 -12.91 9.78 -6.85
CA ALA A 91 -12.11 9.44 -8.04
C ALA A 91 -11.58 8.00 -7.95
N ILE A 92 -10.97 7.67 -6.81
CA ILE A 92 -10.42 6.32 -6.56
C ILE A 92 -11.54 5.27 -6.63
N ALA A 93 -12.69 5.52 -6.01
CA ALA A 93 -13.82 4.58 -6.04
C ALA A 93 -14.32 4.32 -7.46
N ARG A 94 -14.46 5.36 -8.29
CA ARG A 94 -14.86 5.21 -9.69
C ARG A 94 -13.83 4.43 -10.51
N ALA A 95 -12.55 4.69 -10.30
CA ALA A 95 -11.48 3.96 -11.00
C ALA A 95 -11.47 2.48 -10.64
N LEU A 96 -11.58 2.14 -9.36
CA LEU A 96 -11.70 0.77 -8.87
C LEU A 96 -12.94 0.08 -9.47
N ALA A 97 -14.10 0.76 -9.46
CA ALA A 97 -15.34 0.20 -9.99
C ALA A 97 -15.27 -0.12 -11.49
N ARG A 98 -14.52 0.67 -12.27
CA ARG A 98 -14.36 0.46 -13.71
C ARG A 98 -13.31 -0.59 -14.07
N ALA A 99 -12.31 -0.78 -13.20
CA ALA A 99 -11.15 -1.61 -13.51
C ALA A 99 -11.26 -3.04 -12.99
N VAL A 100 -12.00 -3.26 -11.91
CA VAL A 100 -12.13 -4.58 -11.28
C VAL A 100 -13.33 -5.32 -11.90
N HIS A 101 -13.14 -6.56 -12.28
CA HIS A 101 -14.19 -7.41 -12.85
C HIS A 101 -14.46 -8.63 -11.96
N PRO A 102 -15.63 -9.27 -12.08
CA PRO A 102 -15.92 -10.50 -11.35
C PRO A 102 -14.86 -11.57 -11.58
N GLY A 103 -14.42 -12.22 -10.51
CA GLY A 103 -13.41 -13.27 -10.55
C GLY A 103 -11.96 -12.78 -10.63
N ASP A 104 -11.70 -11.48 -10.61
CA ASP A 104 -10.34 -10.94 -10.53
C ASP A 104 -9.69 -11.23 -9.17
N HIS A 105 -8.36 -11.14 -9.14
CA HIS A 105 -7.59 -11.23 -7.91
C HIS A 105 -7.06 -9.85 -7.51
N LEU A 106 -7.60 -9.30 -6.44
CA LEU A 106 -7.20 -8.00 -5.90
C LEU A 106 -5.99 -8.14 -4.98
N VAL A 107 -4.99 -7.29 -5.18
CA VAL A 107 -3.84 -7.17 -4.26
C VAL A 107 -3.74 -5.72 -3.82
N THR A 108 -3.75 -5.43 -2.53
CA THR A 108 -3.75 -4.04 -2.05
C THR A 108 -3.03 -3.87 -0.72
N GLY A 109 -2.46 -2.68 -0.54
CA GLY A 109 -1.99 -2.20 0.75
C GLY A 109 -3.13 -1.75 1.66
N ILE A 110 -2.77 -1.27 2.85
CA ILE A 110 -3.72 -0.98 3.93
C ILE A 110 -4.74 0.12 3.59
N LEU A 111 -4.36 1.12 2.79
CA LEU A 111 -5.24 2.24 2.44
C LEU A 111 -6.33 1.85 1.44
N GLY A 112 -6.06 0.89 0.55
CA GLY A 112 -7.06 0.35 -0.40
C GLY A 112 -7.92 -0.77 0.20
N LEU A 113 -7.52 -1.32 1.34
CA LEU A 113 -8.05 -2.58 1.87
C LEU A 113 -9.56 -2.56 2.12
N ALA A 114 -10.10 -1.47 2.67
CA ALA A 114 -11.54 -1.36 2.95
C ALA A 114 -12.37 -1.38 1.66
N ALA A 115 -11.94 -0.67 0.62
CA ALA A 115 -12.63 -0.61 -0.67
C ALA A 115 -12.49 -1.93 -1.44
N CYS A 116 -11.29 -2.52 -1.46
CA CYS A 116 -11.05 -3.81 -2.12
C CYS A 116 -11.81 -4.96 -1.44
N ARG A 117 -11.96 -4.96 -0.12
CA ARG A 117 -12.83 -5.91 0.60
C ARG A 117 -14.31 -5.79 0.18
N LEU A 118 -14.79 -4.57 0.02
CA LEU A 118 -16.16 -4.35 -0.45
C LEU A 118 -16.35 -4.89 -1.87
N LEU A 119 -15.43 -4.57 -2.79
CA LEU A 119 -15.48 -5.08 -4.18
C LEU A 119 -15.33 -6.59 -4.24
N ALA A 120 -14.41 -7.17 -3.47
CA ALA A 120 -14.19 -8.62 -3.45
C ALA A 120 -15.47 -9.37 -3.07
N ARG A 121 -16.18 -8.88 -2.04
CA ARG A 121 -17.47 -9.45 -1.63
C ARG A 121 -18.56 -9.29 -2.69
N ARG A 122 -18.65 -8.13 -3.34
CA ARG A 122 -19.70 -7.82 -4.33
C ARG A 122 -19.48 -8.53 -5.66
N ARG A 123 -18.22 -8.73 -6.06
CA ARG A 123 -17.85 -9.27 -7.38
C ARG A 123 -17.28 -10.68 -7.35
N GLY A 124 -17.24 -11.33 -6.18
CA GLY A 124 -16.66 -12.66 -6.06
C GLY A 124 -15.15 -12.69 -6.37
N CYS A 125 -14.43 -11.60 -6.11
CA CYS A 125 -13.00 -11.52 -6.35
C CYS A 125 -12.22 -12.13 -5.20
N ARG A 126 -11.05 -12.70 -5.50
CA ARG A 126 -10.06 -13.03 -4.46
C ARG A 126 -9.40 -11.76 -3.97
N LEU A 127 -8.96 -11.72 -2.70
CA LEU A 127 -8.28 -10.56 -2.14
C LEU A 127 -7.06 -10.99 -1.34
N THR A 128 -5.90 -10.48 -1.72
CA THR A 128 -4.66 -10.57 -0.96
C THR A 128 -4.31 -9.21 -0.37
N GLU A 129 -4.07 -9.17 0.93
CA GLU A 129 -3.50 -8.00 1.56
C GLU A 129 -1.98 -8.04 1.45
N LEU A 130 -1.38 -6.97 0.91
CA LEU A 130 0.05 -6.74 0.88
C LEU A 130 0.44 -5.79 2.00
N ALA A 131 0.88 -6.33 3.13
CA ALA A 131 1.37 -5.56 4.26
C ALA A 131 2.85 -5.22 4.06
N LEU A 132 3.15 -3.96 3.78
CA LEU A 132 4.51 -3.45 3.53
C LEU A 132 5.28 -3.15 4.83
N ALA A 133 4.61 -3.25 5.95
CA ALA A 133 5.16 -3.14 7.30
C ALA A 133 4.44 -4.15 8.22
N PRO A 134 5.01 -4.52 9.37
CA PRO A 134 4.40 -5.48 10.31
C PRO A 134 3.23 -4.83 11.06
N THR A 135 2.12 -4.60 10.35
CA THR A 135 0.91 -3.93 10.85
C THR A 135 -0.17 -4.91 11.31
N LEU A 136 0.09 -6.21 11.27
CA LEU A 136 -0.86 -7.21 11.74
C LEU A 136 -0.93 -7.21 13.27
N PRO A 137 -2.13 -7.40 13.85
CA PRO A 137 -2.26 -7.50 15.30
C PRO A 137 -1.49 -8.68 15.86
N THR A 138 -0.71 -8.43 16.92
CA THR A 138 0.05 -9.45 17.61
C THR A 138 0.31 -9.07 19.07
N ALA A 139 0.48 -10.08 19.90
CA ALA A 139 0.95 -9.92 21.28
C ALA A 139 2.48 -9.89 21.38
N PHE A 140 3.21 -10.23 20.33
CA PHE A 140 4.66 -10.43 20.34
C PHE A 140 5.39 -9.17 19.87
N ALA A 141 6.32 -8.67 20.72
CA ALA A 141 7.08 -7.43 20.47
C ALA A 141 7.94 -7.50 19.20
N ASP A 142 8.59 -8.63 18.95
CA ASP A 142 9.56 -8.81 17.86
C ASP A 142 8.90 -8.73 16.48
N SER A 143 7.57 -8.89 16.43
CA SER A 143 6.78 -8.80 15.21
C SER A 143 5.92 -7.52 15.15
N LEU A 144 6.24 -6.51 15.95
CA LEU A 144 5.44 -5.31 16.11
C LEU A 144 6.31 -4.05 16.13
N VAL A 145 6.05 -3.10 15.25
CA VAL A 145 6.72 -1.78 15.28
C VAL A 145 6.22 -0.98 16.47
N GLY A 146 7.18 -0.46 17.26
CA GLY A 146 6.87 0.38 18.41
C GLY A 146 6.15 -0.36 19.54
N ALA A 147 6.51 -1.62 19.77
CA ALA A 147 5.92 -2.43 20.82
C ALA A 147 6.01 -1.75 22.20
N PRO A 148 4.89 -1.54 22.92
CA PRO A 148 4.89 -0.89 24.24
C PRO A 148 5.59 -1.72 25.32
N ARG A 149 5.68 -3.02 25.15
CA ARG A 149 6.28 -3.97 26.11
C ARG A 149 7.17 -4.97 25.38
N ALA A 150 8.27 -5.34 26.01
CA ALA A 150 9.11 -6.44 25.54
C ALA A 150 8.38 -7.79 25.62
N GLY A 151 8.77 -8.72 24.75
CA GLY A 151 8.23 -10.06 24.70
C GLY A 151 6.73 -10.13 24.38
N ARG A 152 6.06 -11.16 24.89
CA ARG A 152 4.62 -11.37 24.70
C ARG A 152 3.80 -10.63 25.74
N SER A 153 2.85 -9.78 25.29
CA SER A 153 2.01 -8.97 26.20
C SER A 153 0.61 -8.72 25.65
N ARG A 154 -0.41 -8.72 26.53
CA ARG A 154 -1.78 -8.30 26.18
C ARG A 154 -1.84 -6.81 25.81
N ILE A 155 -0.93 -5.98 26.33
CA ILE A 155 -0.80 -4.57 25.98
C ILE A 155 -0.37 -4.44 24.53
N ASN A 156 0.62 -5.22 24.08
CA ASN A 156 1.03 -5.28 22.69
C ASN A 156 -0.14 -5.66 21.77
N ALA A 157 -0.91 -6.68 22.16
CA ALA A 157 -2.07 -7.11 21.40
C ALA A 157 -3.17 -6.03 21.34
N ALA A 158 -3.41 -5.29 22.41
CA ALA A 158 -4.38 -4.18 22.41
C ALA A 158 -3.89 -3.01 21.55
N TYR A 159 -2.62 -2.62 21.70
CA TYR A 159 -1.96 -1.57 20.93
C TYR A 159 -1.99 -1.88 19.45
N SER A 160 -1.52 -3.07 19.03
CA SER A 160 -1.46 -3.45 17.62
C SER A 160 -2.85 -3.51 16.97
N ARG A 161 -3.88 -3.99 17.70
CA ARG A 161 -5.27 -3.92 17.23
C ARG A 161 -5.76 -2.49 17.05
N ALA A 162 -5.43 -1.58 17.97
CA ALA A 162 -5.81 -0.18 17.87
C ALA A 162 -5.13 0.50 16.66
N VAL A 163 -3.81 0.31 16.49
CA VAL A 163 -3.05 0.80 15.33
C VAL A 163 -3.64 0.26 14.03
N ARG A 164 -3.87 -1.04 13.97
CA ARG A 164 -4.46 -1.69 12.78
C ARG A 164 -5.84 -1.13 12.45
N ARG A 165 -6.73 -0.97 13.43
CA ARG A 165 -8.05 -0.36 13.23
C ARG A 165 -7.91 1.06 12.71
N GLY A 166 -7.06 1.88 13.33
CA GLY A 166 -6.78 3.25 12.89
C GLY A 166 -6.34 3.30 11.42
N SER A 167 -5.39 2.45 11.05
CA SER A 167 -4.86 2.40 9.68
C SER A 167 -5.91 1.96 8.65
N VAL A 168 -6.69 0.92 8.94
CA VAL A 168 -7.76 0.45 8.04
C VAL A 168 -8.88 1.50 7.90
N THR A 169 -9.20 2.22 8.99
CA THR A 169 -10.23 3.26 8.95
C THR A 169 -9.85 4.46 8.09
N MET A 170 -8.57 4.69 7.83
CA MET A 170 -8.13 5.73 6.88
C MET A 170 -8.68 5.48 5.46
N GLY A 171 -8.77 4.23 5.02
CA GLY A 171 -9.32 3.86 3.71
C GLY A 171 -10.85 3.84 3.62
N LEU A 172 -11.58 4.02 4.72
CA LEU A 172 -13.05 3.99 4.72
C LEU A 172 -13.72 5.03 3.81
N PRO A 173 -13.19 6.26 3.62
CA PRO A 173 -13.78 7.21 2.69
C PRO A 173 -13.95 6.63 1.28
N ILE A 174 -12.97 5.87 0.78
CA ILE A 174 -13.01 5.22 -0.54
C ILE A 174 -14.11 4.15 -0.58
N ALA A 175 -14.17 3.30 0.45
CA ALA A 175 -15.21 2.27 0.55
C ALA A 175 -16.62 2.88 0.61
N ARG A 176 -16.80 3.96 1.37
CA ARG A 176 -18.09 4.69 1.44
C ARG A 176 -18.45 5.35 0.12
N ALA A 177 -17.48 5.91 -0.61
CA ALA A 177 -17.73 6.50 -1.92
C ALA A 177 -18.13 5.41 -2.93
N LEU A 178 -17.49 4.26 -2.88
CA LEU A 178 -17.82 3.09 -3.68
C LEU A 178 -19.23 2.57 -3.37
N ASP A 179 -19.57 2.49 -2.09
CA ASP A 179 -20.89 2.04 -1.63
C ASP A 179 -22.02 2.97 -2.12
N ARG A 180 -21.85 4.27 -1.97
CA ARG A 180 -22.83 5.28 -2.43
C ARG A 180 -23.02 5.33 -3.94
N SER A 181 -21.99 4.96 -4.71
CA SER A 181 -22.08 4.96 -6.18
C SER A 181 -22.86 3.78 -6.74
N GLY A 182 -23.30 2.83 -5.91
CA GLY A 182 -23.89 1.56 -6.36
C GLY A 182 -22.93 0.71 -7.21
N ALA A 183 -21.72 1.21 -7.40
CA ALA A 183 -20.73 0.56 -8.24
C ALA A 183 -20.24 -0.74 -7.59
N GLY A 184 -20.61 -1.84 -8.18
CA GLY A 184 -20.28 -3.17 -7.69
C GLY A 184 -21.48 -3.89 -7.07
N GLU A 185 -22.71 -3.54 -7.47
CA GLU A 185 -23.83 -4.43 -7.18
C GLU A 185 -23.55 -5.85 -7.67
N PRO A 186 -24.02 -6.89 -6.95
CA PRO A 186 -23.80 -8.26 -7.35
C PRO A 186 -24.33 -8.48 -8.78
N VAL A 187 -23.49 -8.95 -9.68
CA VAL A 187 -23.92 -9.39 -10.99
C VAL A 187 -24.72 -10.68 -10.80
N GLY A 188 -26.05 -10.51 -10.67
CA GLY A 188 -27.00 -11.64 -10.60
C GLY A 188 -27.02 -12.39 -9.25
N ALA A 189 -28.10 -13.13 -9.03
CA ALA A 189 -28.33 -13.93 -7.82
C ALA A 189 -27.31 -15.07 -7.58
N ALA A 190 -26.40 -15.32 -8.50
CA ALA A 190 -25.35 -16.31 -8.39
C ALA A 190 -24.11 -15.84 -7.59
N GLY A 191 -24.03 -14.55 -7.24
CA GLY A 191 -22.85 -13.96 -6.57
C GLY A 191 -22.90 -13.89 -5.05
N ARG A 192 -23.83 -14.56 -4.39
CA ARG A 192 -23.80 -14.75 -2.93
C ARG A 192 -22.98 -15.99 -2.56
N GLY A 193 -21.78 -16.13 -3.13
CA GLY A 193 -20.77 -17.03 -2.61
C GLY A 193 -20.38 -16.55 -1.21
N GLU A 194 -20.47 -17.42 -0.24
CA GLU A 194 -19.98 -17.23 1.11
C GLU A 194 -18.53 -16.71 1.05
N GLY A 195 -18.34 -15.45 1.47
CA GLY A 195 -17.06 -14.78 1.66
C GLY A 195 -16.12 -14.92 0.48
N GLY A 196 -15.85 -13.82 -0.25
CA GLY A 196 -14.75 -13.82 -1.22
C GLY A 196 -13.53 -14.44 -0.55
N GLU A 197 -12.99 -15.53 -1.13
CA GLU A 197 -11.83 -16.23 -0.59
C GLU A 197 -10.74 -15.20 -0.31
N THR A 198 -10.39 -15.06 0.96
CA THR A 198 -9.25 -14.24 1.32
C THR A 198 -8.02 -14.89 0.71
N GLY A 199 -7.44 -14.27 -0.31
CA GLY A 199 -6.22 -14.74 -0.98
C GLY A 199 -5.00 -14.77 -0.06
N GLY A 200 -5.21 -14.49 1.24
CA GLY A 200 -4.20 -14.48 2.27
C GLY A 200 -3.63 -13.11 2.58
N ILE A 201 -2.59 -13.11 3.39
CA ILE A 201 -1.83 -11.92 3.77
C ILE A 201 -0.36 -12.15 3.44
N ILE A 202 0.22 -11.23 2.70
CA ILE A 202 1.65 -11.18 2.44
C ILE A 202 2.25 -10.06 3.29
N VAL A 203 3.21 -10.39 4.15
CA VAL A 203 4.01 -9.43 4.89
C VAL A 203 5.34 -9.29 4.15
N ALA A 204 5.50 -8.18 3.42
CA ALA A 204 6.69 -7.90 2.61
C ALA A 204 7.83 -7.33 3.46
N CYS A 205 8.16 -8.01 4.55
CA CYS A 205 9.27 -7.70 5.45
C CYS A 205 10.19 -8.90 5.56
N SER A 206 11.48 -8.64 5.77
CA SER A 206 12.45 -9.70 6.00
C SER A 206 12.11 -10.48 7.29
N PRO A 207 11.96 -11.80 7.24
CA PRO A 207 11.69 -12.60 8.42
C PRO A 207 12.83 -12.58 9.45
N ARG A 208 14.03 -12.12 9.05
CA ARG A 208 15.17 -11.89 9.96
C ARG A 208 15.00 -10.62 10.78
N LEU A 209 14.31 -9.60 10.24
CA LEU A 209 14.02 -8.34 10.93
C LEU A 209 12.69 -8.39 11.66
N VAL A 210 11.72 -9.05 11.08
CA VAL A 210 10.36 -9.18 11.62
C VAL A 210 9.97 -10.66 11.56
N PRO A 211 10.23 -11.43 12.63
CA PRO A 211 9.84 -12.83 12.68
C PRO A 211 8.30 -12.96 12.56
N ARG A 212 7.85 -14.04 11.95
CA ARG A 212 6.42 -14.32 11.87
C ARG A 212 5.85 -14.56 13.28
N ALA A 213 4.91 -13.72 13.70
CA ALA A 213 4.28 -13.91 14.99
C ALA A 213 3.41 -15.19 15.02
N PRO A 214 3.45 -15.97 16.12
CA PRO A 214 2.67 -17.19 16.25
C PRO A 214 1.14 -16.96 16.21
N ASP A 215 0.69 -15.77 16.60
CA ASP A 215 -0.72 -15.39 16.66
C ASP A 215 -1.22 -14.65 15.40
N TRP A 216 -0.40 -14.55 14.35
CA TRP A 216 -0.87 -14.08 13.05
C TRP A 216 -1.77 -15.10 12.38
N PRO A 217 -2.73 -14.65 11.54
CA PRO A 217 -3.64 -15.55 10.83
C PRO A 217 -2.90 -16.67 10.10
N THR A 218 -3.48 -17.86 10.10
CA THR A 218 -3.00 -18.99 9.30
C THR A 218 -2.98 -18.57 7.83
N GLY A 219 -1.92 -18.92 7.08
CA GLY A 219 -1.77 -18.49 5.69
C GLY A 219 -1.08 -17.14 5.50
N THR A 220 -0.74 -16.40 6.59
CA THR A 220 0.16 -15.24 6.48
C THR A 220 1.54 -15.69 6.03
N ARG A 221 2.06 -15.08 4.96
CA ARG A 221 3.39 -15.36 4.39
C ARG A 221 4.31 -14.15 4.56
N CYS A 222 5.55 -14.37 5.02
CA CYS A 222 6.61 -13.37 5.03
C CYS A 222 7.52 -13.65 3.83
N THR A 223 7.67 -12.67 2.93
CA THR A 223 8.37 -12.87 1.65
C THR A 223 9.71 -12.15 1.57
N GLY A 224 10.03 -11.30 2.55
CA GLY A 224 11.10 -10.33 2.38
C GLY A 224 10.59 -9.07 1.66
N HIS A 225 11.50 -8.08 1.52
CA HIS A 225 11.16 -6.85 0.81
C HIS A 225 10.97 -7.11 -0.68
N LEU A 226 9.93 -6.51 -1.25
CA LEU A 226 9.70 -6.49 -2.69
C LEU A 226 10.49 -5.31 -3.27
N VAL A 227 11.63 -5.61 -3.85
CA VAL A 227 12.54 -4.62 -4.43
C VAL A 227 12.26 -4.49 -5.92
N LEU A 228 11.92 -3.29 -6.36
CA LEU A 228 11.86 -2.98 -7.78
C LEU A 228 13.31 -2.77 -8.26
N GLU A 229 13.81 -3.74 -8.99
CA GLU A 229 15.10 -3.60 -9.67
C GLU A 229 14.99 -2.48 -10.70
N THR A 230 15.87 -1.50 -10.56
CA THR A 230 16.05 -0.45 -11.56
C THR A 230 17.11 -0.90 -12.56
N PRO A 231 16.97 -0.57 -13.86
CA PRO A 231 18.06 -0.78 -14.82
C PRO A 231 19.34 -0.13 -14.27
N GLU A 232 20.49 -0.62 -14.71
CA GLU A 232 21.80 -0.11 -14.28
C GLU A 232 21.82 1.42 -14.22
N TRP A 233 21.63 1.95 -13.01
CA TRP A 233 21.83 3.36 -12.80
C TRP A 233 23.32 3.67 -12.78
N ARG A 234 23.76 4.52 -13.67
CA ARG A 234 25.15 5.02 -13.70
C ARG A 234 25.17 6.40 -13.09
N PRO A 235 25.99 6.61 -12.06
CA PRO A 235 26.10 7.94 -11.48
C PRO A 235 26.62 8.95 -12.51
N PRO A 236 26.05 10.14 -12.59
CA PRO A 236 26.58 11.16 -13.51
C PRO A 236 28.02 11.54 -13.14
N PRO A 237 28.87 11.86 -14.13
CA PRO A 237 30.28 12.18 -13.87
C PRO A 237 30.49 13.31 -12.86
N SER A 238 29.54 14.24 -12.76
CA SER A 238 29.57 15.30 -11.74
C SER A 238 29.44 14.79 -10.31
N LEU A 239 28.62 13.75 -10.10
CA LEU A 239 28.48 13.10 -8.78
C LEU A 239 29.75 12.34 -8.41
N LEU A 240 30.31 11.60 -9.37
CA LEU A 240 31.58 10.88 -9.13
C LEU A 240 32.68 11.85 -8.74
N ARG A 241 32.88 12.93 -9.52
CA ARG A 241 33.88 13.97 -9.16
C ARG A 241 33.63 14.57 -7.79
N PHE A 242 32.37 14.81 -7.42
CA PHE A 242 32.05 15.31 -6.08
C PHE A 242 32.43 14.34 -4.98
N LEU A 243 32.15 13.04 -5.16
CA LEU A 243 32.46 12.00 -4.18
C LEU A 243 33.98 11.77 -4.05
N ASP A 244 34.75 11.97 -5.13
CA ASP A 244 36.20 11.78 -5.17
C ASP A 244 37.00 13.00 -4.70
N SER A 245 36.35 14.16 -4.52
CA SER A 245 37.04 15.46 -4.34
C SER A 245 37.21 15.92 -2.90
N GLY A 246 37.05 15.07 -1.89
CA GLY A 246 37.19 15.50 -0.50
C GLY A 246 36.85 14.46 0.53
N GLU A 247 36.58 14.89 1.75
CA GLU A 247 36.10 14.03 2.83
C GLU A 247 34.75 13.38 2.46
N PRO A 248 34.48 12.14 2.93
CA PRO A 248 33.22 11.48 2.64
C PRO A 248 32.00 12.33 3.00
N PRO A 249 31.10 12.62 2.05
CA PRO A 249 29.97 13.51 2.32
C PRO A 249 28.92 12.83 3.20
N VAL A 250 28.23 13.64 4.01
CA VAL A 250 27.06 13.20 4.76
C VAL A 250 25.83 13.29 3.85
N TYR A 251 25.18 12.16 3.61
CA TYR A 251 23.92 12.14 2.87
C TYR A 251 22.74 12.52 3.77
N VAL A 252 21.95 13.49 3.33
CA VAL A 252 20.70 13.90 3.98
C VAL A 252 19.55 13.75 2.98
N GLY A 253 18.58 12.88 3.29
CA GLY A 253 17.45 12.62 2.42
C GLY A 253 16.11 12.67 3.17
N PHE A 254 15.09 13.26 2.55
CA PHE A 254 13.73 13.40 3.13
C PHE A 254 12.71 12.43 2.55
N GLY A 255 13.15 11.45 1.79
CA GLY A 255 12.29 10.47 1.13
C GLY A 255 11.45 11.08 -0.01
N SER A 256 10.29 10.49 -0.27
CA SER A 256 9.39 10.90 -1.34
C SER A 256 8.37 11.97 -0.93
N VAL A 257 8.45 12.49 0.27
CA VAL A 257 7.58 13.60 0.72
C VAL A 257 8.15 14.91 0.17
N PRO A 258 7.41 15.64 -0.68
CA PRO A 258 7.91 16.89 -1.21
C PRO A 258 8.04 17.92 -0.08
N VAL A 259 9.28 18.26 0.24
CA VAL A 259 9.63 19.39 1.11
C VAL A 259 9.90 20.57 0.16
N ARG A 260 9.04 21.59 0.17
CA ARG A 260 9.24 22.84 -0.52
C ARG A 260 9.61 23.94 0.47
#